data_4e89fbc63557ef5a89de8ebcf2c24a91
#
_entry.id   4e89fbc63557ef5a89de8ebcf2c24a91
#
_cell.length_a   1.000
_cell.length_b   1.000
_cell.length_c   1.000
_cell.angle_alpha   90.00
_cell.angle_beta   90.00
_cell.angle_gamma   90.00
#
_symmetry.space_group_name_H-M   'P 1'
#
loop_
_entity.id
_entity.type
_entity.pdbx_description
1 polymer ?
#
loop_
_entity_poly.entity_id
_entity_poly.type
_entity_poly.pdbx_seq_one_letter_code
_entity_poly.pdbx_strand_id
1 'polypeptide(L)'
;MSRILIIDDTPEIAELLTFALRERGHDVVSTGFTTAIADLVMHERVDAVVLDCSVYDMSESLFDEIRQDSRLATLPVVVVTDTPDEAVASLRRRKAQRILLVPKPFTGAQVATALDQLLAPDEANSSS
;
A
#
# COMPACT_ATOMS: atom_id res chain seq x y z
N MET A 1 -4.10 -10.86 12.27
CA MET A 1 -4.78 -9.58 12.01
C MET A 1 -3.74 -8.49 11.84
N SER A 2 -3.85 -7.74 10.77
CA SER A 2 -2.87 -6.71 10.44
C SER A 2 -3.51 -5.33 10.46
N ARG A 3 -2.72 -4.31 10.70
CA ARG A 3 -3.18 -2.93 10.63
C ARG A 3 -2.70 -2.32 9.32
N ILE A 4 -3.64 -1.78 8.54
CA ILE A 4 -3.40 -1.29 7.20
C ILE A 4 -3.65 0.22 7.17
N LEU A 5 -2.71 0.96 6.58
CA LEU A 5 -2.88 2.39 6.33
C LEU A 5 -3.27 2.60 4.88
N ILE A 6 -4.40 3.28 4.66
CA ILE A 6 -4.83 3.66 3.32
C ILE A 6 -4.51 5.12 3.12
N ILE A 7 -3.73 5.41 2.08
CA ILE A 7 -3.38 6.78 1.69
C ILE A 7 -4.12 7.08 0.38
N ASP A 8 -5.22 7.82 0.48
CA ASP A 8 -6.09 8.09 -0.66
C ASP A 8 -6.80 9.42 -0.43
N ASP A 9 -6.80 10.26 -1.46
CA ASP A 9 -7.40 11.57 -1.40
C ASP A 9 -8.89 11.55 -1.77
N THR A 10 -9.43 10.39 -2.15
CA THR A 10 -10.82 10.22 -2.56
C THR A 10 -11.59 9.47 -1.46
N PRO A 11 -12.47 10.16 -0.71
CA PRO A 11 -13.16 9.52 0.41
C PRO A 11 -13.94 8.26 0.04
N GLU A 12 -14.58 8.23 -1.12
CA GLU A 12 -15.37 7.08 -1.55
C GLU A 12 -14.51 5.84 -1.74
N ILE A 13 -13.31 6.01 -2.27
CA ILE A 13 -12.39 4.89 -2.48
C ILE A 13 -11.83 4.43 -1.14
N ALA A 14 -11.47 5.37 -0.28
CA ALA A 14 -10.98 5.02 1.06
C ALA A 14 -12.03 4.24 1.84
N GLU A 15 -13.29 4.61 1.73
CA GLU A 15 -14.39 3.92 2.39
C GLU A 15 -14.58 2.51 1.87
N LEU A 16 -14.56 2.35 0.55
CA LEU A 16 -14.70 1.05 -0.11
C LEU A 16 -13.58 0.10 0.32
N LEU A 17 -12.34 0.60 0.32
CA LEU A 17 -11.19 -0.20 0.73
C LEU A 17 -11.24 -0.54 2.20
N THR A 18 -11.65 0.41 3.04
CA THR A 18 -11.79 0.18 4.47
C THR A 18 -12.76 -0.97 4.74
N PHE A 19 -13.91 -0.94 4.08
CA PHE A 19 -14.91 -1.97 4.24
C PHE A 19 -14.35 -3.34 3.82
N ALA A 20 -13.75 -3.40 2.64
CA ALA A 20 -13.23 -4.67 2.10
C ALA A 20 -12.14 -5.27 3.00
N LEU A 21 -11.25 -4.42 3.53
CA LEU A 21 -10.16 -4.91 4.37
C LEU A 21 -10.64 -5.33 5.75
N ARG A 22 -11.61 -4.62 6.30
CA ARG A 22 -12.20 -5.03 7.57
C ARG A 22 -12.93 -6.36 7.47
N GLU A 23 -13.52 -6.64 6.33
CA GLU A 23 -14.15 -7.94 6.10
C GLU A 23 -13.14 -9.08 6.13
N ARG A 24 -11.87 -8.81 5.82
CA ARG A 24 -10.79 -9.79 5.90
C ARG A 24 -10.14 -9.83 7.28
N GLY A 25 -10.66 -9.09 8.26
CA GLY A 25 -10.14 -9.10 9.62
C GLY A 25 -9.01 -8.12 9.87
N HIS A 26 -8.73 -7.21 8.93
CA HIS A 26 -7.70 -6.19 9.14
C HIS A 26 -8.25 -4.99 9.88
N ASP A 27 -7.38 -4.33 10.64
CA ASP A 27 -7.65 -3.05 11.25
C ASP A 27 -7.20 -1.97 10.27
N VAL A 28 -7.97 -0.91 10.10
CA VAL A 28 -7.73 0.06 9.02
C VAL A 28 -7.67 1.48 9.55
N VAL A 29 -6.64 2.21 9.15
CA VAL A 29 -6.50 3.65 9.34
C VAL A 29 -6.43 4.27 7.94
N SER A 30 -7.13 5.37 7.71
CA SER A 30 -7.07 6.04 6.40
C SER A 30 -6.66 7.49 6.57
N THR A 31 -5.96 8.00 5.57
CA THR A 31 -5.54 9.40 5.52
C THR A 31 -5.50 9.88 4.08
N GLY A 32 -5.58 11.20 3.88
CA GLY A 32 -5.24 11.80 2.60
C GLY A 32 -3.72 11.87 2.42
N PHE A 33 -3.28 12.51 1.35
CA PHE A 33 -1.85 12.70 1.15
C PHE A 33 -1.29 13.64 2.22
N THR A 34 -0.17 13.23 2.80
CA THR A 34 0.46 14.00 3.88
C THR A 34 1.97 13.80 3.80
N THR A 35 2.71 14.76 4.31
CA THR A 35 4.16 14.70 4.35
C THR A 35 4.71 13.98 5.57
N ALA A 36 3.83 13.54 6.49
CA ALA A 36 4.26 12.89 7.73
C ALA A 36 3.94 11.38 7.71
N ILE A 37 4.04 10.75 6.55
CA ILE A 37 3.65 9.35 6.38
C ILE A 37 4.52 8.42 7.23
N ALA A 38 5.83 8.62 7.24
CA ALA A 38 6.71 7.74 8.01
C ALA A 38 6.37 7.79 9.50
N ASP A 39 6.14 8.99 10.02
CA ASP A 39 5.76 9.16 11.42
C ASP A 39 4.42 8.51 11.72
N LEU A 40 3.46 8.66 10.81
CA LEU A 40 2.14 8.08 10.97
C LEU A 40 2.22 6.56 10.98
N VAL A 41 2.99 5.97 10.07
CA VAL A 41 3.17 4.52 10.01
C VAL A 41 3.76 4.00 11.32
N MET A 42 4.74 4.68 11.86
CA MET A 42 5.37 4.26 13.12
C MET A 42 4.44 4.46 14.31
N HIS A 43 3.74 5.59 14.36
CA HIS A 43 2.84 5.89 15.46
C HIS A 43 1.66 4.92 15.51
N GLU A 44 1.08 4.61 14.37
CA GLU A 44 -0.09 3.73 14.27
C GLU A 44 0.29 2.26 14.23
N ARG A 45 1.57 1.93 14.15
CA ARG A 45 2.07 0.55 14.08
C ARG A 45 1.46 -0.20 12.90
N VAL A 46 1.59 0.40 11.73
CA VAL A 46 1.01 -0.11 10.50
C VAL A 46 1.84 -1.26 9.95
N ASP A 47 1.19 -2.31 9.50
CA ASP A 47 1.85 -3.50 8.94
C ASP A 47 1.98 -3.43 7.43
N ALA A 48 1.15 -2.64 6.77
CA ALA A 48 1.17 -2.48 5.32
C ALA A 48 0.45 -1.18 4.92
N VAL A 49 0.73 -0.72 3.71
CA VAL A 49 0.15 0.52 3.19
C VAL A 49 -0.52 0.24 1.85
N VAL A 50 -1.70 0.84 1.63
CA VAL A 50 -2.33 0.94 0.32
C VAL A 50 -2.17 2.39 -0.13
N LEU A 51 -1.48 2.58 -1.25
CA LEU A 51 -1.17 3.91 -1.77
C LEU A 51 -1.87 4.12 -3.10
N ASP A 52 -2.77 5.10 -3.15
CA ASP A 52 -3.46 5.46 -4.40
C ASP A 52 -2.57 6.42 -5.20
N CYS A 53 -2.32 6.05 -6.45
CA CYS A 53 -1.48 6.81 -7.36
C CYS A 53 -2.28 7.56 -8.42
N SER A 54 -3.47 8.05 -8.07
CA SER A 54 -4.23 8.89 -8.99
C SER A 54 -3.58 10.27 -9.19
N VAL A 55 -2.77 10.72 -8.23
CA VAL A 55 -1.91 11.90 -8.38
C VAL A 55 -0.46 11.41 -8.40
N TYR A 56 0.05 11.16 -9.59
CA TYR A 56 1.28 10.42 -9.81
C TYR A 56 2.49 10.98 -9.05
N ASP A 57 2.80 12.27 -9.25
CA ASP A 57 3.98 12.88 -8.64
C ASP A 57 3.94 12.83 -7.11
N MET A 58 2.79 13.09 -6.55
CA MET A 58 2.60 13.10 -5.10
C MET A 58 2.77 11.70 -4.53
N SER A 59 2.21 10.71 -5.21
CA SER A 59 2.31 9.32 -4.78
C SER A 59 3.73 8.80 -4.84
N GLU A 60 4.49 9.19 -5.87
CA GLU A 60 5.91 8.83 -5.95
C GLU A 60 6.69 9.42 -4.79
N SER A 61 6.42 10.68 -4.44
CA SER A 61 7.08 11.33 -3.31
C SER A 61 6.79 10.62 -2.00
N LEU A 62 5.54 10.22 -1.79
CA LEU A 62 5.16 9.48 -0.59
C LEU A 62 5.81 8.12 -0.53
N PHE A 63 5.88 7.43 -1.66
CA PHE A 63 6.57 6.14 -1.73
C PHE A 63 8.05 6.29 -1.37
N ASP A 64 8.71 7.29 -1.94
CA ASP A 64 10.11 7.54 -1.66
C ASP A 64 10.33 7.88 -0.19
N GLU A 65 9.46 8.67 0.40
CA GLU A 65 9.54 9.00 1.82
C GLU A 65 9.50 7.73 2.68
N ILE A 66 8.60 6.81 2.37
CA ILE A 66 8.51 5.54 3.10
C ILE A 66 9.81 4.75 2.94
N ARG A 67 10.32 4.65 1.72
CA ARG A 67 11.48 3.79 1.44
C ARG A 67 12.81 4.37 1.92
N GLN A 68 12.88 5.68 2.11
CA GLN A 68 14.09 6.33 2.63
C GLN A 68 14.26 6.10 4.13
N ASP A 69 13.19 5.83 4.83
CA ASP A 69 13.29 5.51 6.26
C ASP A 69 13.70 4.04 6.40
N SER A 70 14.86 3.80 7.00
CA SER A 70 15.40 2.45 7.12
C SER A 70 14.49 1.50 7.89
N ARG A 71 13.66 2.04 8.76
CA ARG A 71 12.69 1.23 9.53
C ARG A 71 11.55 0.72 8.64
N LEU A 72 11.31 1.40 7.53
CA LEU A 72 10.17 1.14 6.64
C LEU A 72 10.61 0.61 5.27
N ALA A 73 11.90 0.30 5.10
CA ALA A 73 12.44 -0.07 3.80
C ALA A 73 11.80 -1.32 3.21
N THR A 74 11.28 -2.21 4.05
CA THR A 74 10.63 -3.45 3.63
C THR A 74 9.14 -3.48 3.93
N LEU A 75 8.55 -2.34 4.26
CA LEU A 75 7.12 -2.28 4.55
C LEU A 75 6.32 -2.67 3.30
N PRO A 76 5.39 -3.64 3.41
CA PRO A 76 4.57 -4.01 2.26
C PRO A 76 3.70 -2.84 1.79
N VAL A 77 3.69 -2.60 0.48
CA VAL A 77 2.89 -1.53 -0.12
C VAL A 77 2.12 -2.09 -1.31
N VAL A 78 0.82 -1.85 -1.33
CA VAL A 78 -0.02 -2.09 -2.52
C VAL A 78 -0.24 -0.74 -3.17
N VAL A 79 0.15 -0.63 -4.44
CA VAL A 79 -0.04 0.58 -5.23
C VAL A 79 -1.25 0.40 -6.12
N VAL A 80 -2.22 1.30 -6.00
CA VAL A 80 -3.42 1.30 -6.82
C VAL A 80 -3.29 2.43 -7.83
N THR A 81 -3.39 2.13 -9.12
CA THR A 81 -3.10 3.12 -10.16
C THR A 81 -3.98 2.96 -11.39
N ASP A 82 -4.30 4.09 -12.04
CA ASP A 82 -4.95 4.09 -13.35
C ASP A 82 -3.94 4.18 -14.50
N THR A 83 -2.64 4.26 -14.18
CA THR A 83 -1.55 4.27 -15.18
C THR A 83 -0.53 3.17 -14.84
N PRO A 84 -0.93 1.89 -14.96
CA PRO A 84 -0.09 0.79 -14.48
C PRO A 84 1.28 0.70 -15.19
N ASP A 85 1.36 1.01 -16.48
CA ASP A 85 2.62 0.92 -17.20
C ASP A 85 3.64 1.93 -16.66
N GLU A 86 3.19 3.16 -16.38
CA GLU A 86 4.05 4.19 -15.82
C GLU A 86 4.49 3.82 -14.40
N ALA A 87 3.56 3.28 -13.61
CA ALA A 87 3.87 2.85 -12.25
C ALA A 87 4.88 1.71 -12.24
N VAL A 88 4.72 0.73 -13.12
CA VAL A 88 5.67 -0.39 -13.22
C VAL A 88 7.07 0.14 -13.58
N ALA A 89 7.17 1.04 -14.56
CA ALA A 89 8.45 1.60 -14.96
C ALA A 89 9.09 2.37 -13.80
N SER A 90 8.31 3.15 -13.07
CA SER A 90 8.79 3.92 -11.92
C SER A 90 9.32 3.00 -10.83
N LEU A 91 8.60 1.94 -10.49
CA LEU A 91 9.00 1.01 -9.44
C LEU A 91 10.24 0.22 -9.84
N ARG A 92 10.38 -0.13 -11.12
CA ARG A 92 11.59 -0.80 -11.61
C ARG A 92 12.81 0.07 -11.46
N ARG A 93 12.70 1.35 -11.77
CA ARG A 93 13.82 2.29 -11.62
C ARG A 93 14.27 2.39 -10.16
N ARG A 94 13.34 2.22 -9.24
CA ARG A 94 13.60 2.29 -7.80
C ARG A 94 14.03 0.98 -7.19
N LYS A 95 14.03 -0.10 -7.98
CA LYS A 95 14.31 -1.46 -7.50
C LYS A 95 13.43 -1.80 -6.29
N ALA A 96 12.17 -1.45 -6.39
CA ALA A 96 11.22 -1.58 -5.28
C ALA A 96 10.99 -3.05 -4.93
N GLN A 97 10.87 -3.31 -3.63
CA GLN A 97 10.62 -4.64 -3.09
C GLN A 97 9.37 -4.61 -2.22
N ARG A 98 8.72 -5.76 -2.08
CA ARG A 98 7.50 -5.94 -1.28
C ARG A 98 6.39 -5.01 -1.74
N ILE A 99 6.24 -4.93 -3.06
CA ILE A 99 5.26 -4.09 -3.73
C ILE A 99 4.39 -4.96 -4.60
N LEU A 100 3.08 -4.75 -4.55
CA LEU A 100 2.16 -5.28 -5.54
C LEU A 100 1.36 -4.12 -6.12
N LEU A 101 1.04 -4.23 -7.38
CA LEU A 101 0.35 -3.19 -8.12
C LEU A 101 -1.03 -3.67 -8.52
N VAL A 102 -2.06 -2.87 -8.24
CA VAL A 102 -3.43 -3.17 -8.62
C VAL A 102 -3.90 -2.08 -9.57
N PRO A 103 -4.17 -2.41 -10.84
CA PRO A 103 -4.62 -1.41 -11.80
C PRO A 103 -6.09 -1.05 -11.58
N LYS A 104 -6.43 0.19 -11.88
CA LYS A 104 -7.81 0.65 -11.89
C LYS A 104 -8.45 0.32 -13.25
N PRO A 105 -9.74 -0.01 -13.31
CA PRO A 105 -10.65 -0.16 -12.17
C PRO A 105 -10.38 -1.43 -11.37
N PHE A 106 -10.63 -1.38 -10.08
CA PHE A 106 -10.32 -2.48 -9.18
C PHE A 106 -11.53 -2.77 -8.27
N THR A 107 -11.49 -3.95 -7.62
CA THR A 107 -12.43 -4.26 -6.54
C THR A 107 -11.69 -4.25 -5.21
N GLY A 108 -12.43 -4.04 -4.12
CA GLY A 108 -11.85 -4.15 -2.79
C GLY A 108 -11.22 -5.52 -2.55
N ALA A 109 -11.83 -6.57 -3.09
CA ALA A 109 -11.30 -7.94 -2.96
C ALA A 109 -9.91 -8.08 -3.62
N GLN A 110 -9.68 -7.43 -4.76
CA GLN A 110 -8.38 -7.47 -5.43
C GLN A 110 -7.29 -6.85 -4.55
N VAL A 111 -7.59 -5.71 -3.93
CA VAL A 111 -6.64 -5.05 -3.03
C VAL A 111 -6.40 -5.90 -1.79
N ALA A 112 -7.45 -6.45 -1.21
CA ALA A 112 -7.33 -7.32 -0.04
C ALA A 112 -6.47 -8.55 -0.34
N THR A 113 -6.66 -9.16 -1.50
CA THR A 113 -5.88 -10.33 -1.92
C THR A 113 -4.41 -9.96 -2.11
N ALA A 114 -4.12 -8.80 -2.70
CA ALA A 114 -2.74 -8.34 -2.86
C ALA A 114 -2.07 -8.13 -1.51
N LEU A 115 -2.78 -7.53 -0.56
CA LEU A 115 -2.26 -7.35 0.80
C LEU A 115 -1.98 -8.69 1.48
N ASP A 116 -2.91 -9.64 1.35
CA ASP A 116 -2.74 -10.95 1.96
C ASP A 116 -1.50 -11.65 1.39
N GLN A 117 -1.23 -11.51 0.11
CA GLN A 117 -0.02 -12.06 -0.50
C GLN A 117 1.26 -11.43 0.07
N LEU A 118 1.26 -10.12 0.24
CA LEU A 118 2.43 -9.42 0.78
C LEU A 118 2.65 -9.72 2.27
N LEU A 119 1.57 -9.96 3.00
CA LEU A 119 1.63 -10.24 4.43
C LEU A 119 1.80 -11.71 4.73
N ALA A 120 1.76 -12.59 3.71
CA ALA A 120 1.94 -14.02 3.90
C ALA A 120 3.33 -14.32 4.49
N PRO A 121 3.42 -15.28 5.40
CA PRO A 121 4.72 -15.61 5.99
C PRO A 121 5.72 -16.14 4.95
N ASP A 122 6.99 -15.76 5.10
CA ASP A 122 8.04 -16.18 4.17
C ASP A 122 8.27 -17.68 4.17
N GLU A 123 7.97 -18.37 5.26
CA GLU A 123 8.12 -19.81 5.31
C GLU A 123 7.22 -20.53 4.31
N ALA A 124 6.15 -19.86 3.84
CA ALA A 124 5.35 -20.40 2.75
C ALA A 124 6.19 -20.55 1.48
N ASN A 125 7.17 -19.68 1.31
CA ASN A 125 8.10 -19.74 0.18
C ASN A 125 9.27 -20.65 0.47
N SER A 126 9.76 -20.64 1.70
CA SER A 126 10.94 -21.41 2.06
C SER A 126 10.64 -22.89 2.19
N SER A 127 9.40 -23.26 2.39
CA SER A 127 9.00 -24.65 2.46
C SER A 127 8.91 -25.31 1.09
N SER A 128 9.00 -24.53 0.06
CA SER A 128 8.93 -25.03 -1.29
C SER A 128 10.27 -25.48 -1.83
#